data_9df8c9912beada645f800e68eca5beeb
#
_entry.id   9df8c9912beada645f800e68eca5beeb
#
_cell.length_a   1.000
_cell.length_b   1.000
_cell.length_c   1.000
_cell.angle_alpha   90.00
_cell.angle_beta   90.00
_cell.angle_gamma   90.00
#
_symmetry.space_group_name_H-M   'P 1'
#
loop_
_entity.id
_entity.type
_entity.pdbx_description
1 polymer ?
#
loop_
_entity_poly.entity_id
_entity_poly.type
_entity_poly.pdbx_seq_one_letter_code
_entity_poly.pdbx_strand_id
1 'polypeptide(L)'
;MVPILIGFFVFFFVFLISGMALLKERISGTLATPVKRSEIVYGYMLGYGLMALAQASLITVVGIKLLDIEIIGSIFSVIIIAVLLGFVALAFGILLSTFASSEFQMMQFIPLVVVPQIFFSGIIPLDSMADWAQRIGKILPLTYAGEALSAIIMQGAGLIDVGKDILVLMIFLVVLLILNILGLKR
;
A
#
# COMPACT_ATOMS: atom_id res chain seq x y z
N MET A 1 -12.08 12.46 -5.86
CA MET A 1 -11.75 12.29 -4.42
C MET A 1 -12.07 10.90 -3.89
N VAL A 2 -13.28 10.38 -4.09
CA VAL A 2 -13.71 9.10 -3.50
C VAL A 2 -12.86 7.89 -3.90
N PRO A 3 -12.43 7.70 -5.18
CA PRO A 3 -11.56 6.59 -5.56
C PRO A 3 -10.23 6.59 -4.80
N ILE A 4 -9.68 7.76 -4.58
CA ILE A 4 -8.43 7.94 -3.82
C ILE A 4 -8.59 7.54 -2.36
N LEU A 5 -9.76 7.83 -1.76
CA LEU A 5 -10.07 7.42 -0.39
C LEU A 5 -10.12 5.90 -0.24
N ILE A 6 -10.66 5.17 -1.23
CA ILE A 6 -10.63 3.70 -1.23
C ILE A 6 -9.18 3.22 -1.20
N GLY A 7 -8.34 3.73 -2.09
CA GLY A 7 -6.91 3.40 -2.09
C GLY A 7 -6.23 3.75 -0.76
N PHE A 8 -6.54 4.91 -0.21
CA PHE A 8 -6.00 5.33 1.09
C PHE A 8 -6.37 4.36 2.22
N PHE A 9 -7.63 3.96 2.35
CA PHE A 9 -8.04 3.02 3.38
C PHE A 9 -7.43 1.64 3.20
N VAL A 10 -7.32 1.16 1.95
CA VAL A 10 -6.61 -0.09 1.65
C VAL A 10 -5.16 0.02 2.12
N PHE A 11 -4.45 1.07 1.71
CA PHE A 11 -3.06 1.28 2.11
C PHE A 11 -2.91 1.37 3.63
N PHE A 12 -3.71 2.20 4.27
CA PHE A 12 -3.65 2.44 5.72
C PHE A 12 -3.83 1.17 6.54
N PHE A 13 -4.91 0.43 6.29
CA PHE A 13 -5.22 -0.74 7.11
C PHE A 13 -4.26 -1.90 6.85
N VAL A 14 -3.88 -2.15 5.60
CA VAL A 14 -2.90 -3.20 5.29
C VAL A 14 -1.54 -2.86 5.91
N PHE A 15 -1.08 -1.62 5.75
CA PHE A 15 0.16 -1.14 6.34
C PHE A 15 0.18 -1.27 7.87
N LEU A 16 -0.90 -0.85 8.54
CA LEU A 16 -1.02 -0.91 9.99
C LEU A 16 -0.98 -2.35 10.51
N ILE A 17 -1.80 -3.22 9.93
CA ILE A 17 -1.91 -4.62 10.38
C ILE A 17 -0.60 -5.36 10.15
N SER A 18 -0.02 -5.24 8.96
CA SER A 18 1.23 -5.93 8.62
C SER A 18 2.42 -5.47 9.46
N GLY A 19 2.54 -4.16 9.68
CA GLY A 19 3.62 -3.59 10.47
C GLY A 19 3.55 -4.00 11.94
N MET A 20 2.37 -3.96 12.54
CA MET A 20 2.17 -4.35 13.93
C MET A 20 2.33 -5.86 14.13
N ALA A 21 1.83 -6.67 13.22
CA ALA A 21 1.91 -8.12 13.32
C ALA A 21 3.36 -8.60 13.30
N LEU A 22 4.15 -8.16 12.31
CA LEU A 22 5.56 -8.55 12.22
C LEU A 22 6.38 -8.03 13.41
N LEU A 23 6.10 -6.81 13.86
CA LEU A 23 6.78 -6.27 15.04
C LEU A 23 6.54 -7.12 16.28
N LYS A 24 5.30 -7.54 16.53
CA LYS A 24 4.95 -8.42 17.66
C LYS A 24 5.70 -9.75 17.58
N GLU A 25 5.74 -10.38 16.43
CA GLU A 25 6.47 -11.64 16.23
C GLU A 25 7.98 -11.48 16.42
N ARG A 26 8.56 -10.36 16.02
CA ARG A 26 9.95 -10.03 16.26
C ARG A 26 10.27 -9.86 17.75
N ILE A 27 9.45 -9.09 18.45
CA ILE A 27 9.65 -8.82 19.89
C ILE A 27 9.43 -10.10 20.71
N SER A 28 8.49 -10.97 20.34
CA SER A 28 8.23 -12.23 21.03
C SER A 28 9.30 -13.30 20.78
N GLY A 29 10.30 -13.03 19.90
CA GLY A 29 11.38 -13.98 19.61
C GLY A 29 10.97 -15.18 18.74
N THR A 30 9.76 -15.18 18.19
CA THR A 30 9.26 -16.26 17.29
C THR A 30 10.06 -16.38 16.00
N LEU A 31 10.81 -15.34 15.63
CA LEU A 31 11.70 -15.34 14.45
C LEU A 31 13.10 -15.91 14.72
N ALA A 32 13.38 -16.45 15.90
CA ALA A 32 14.68 -17.02 16.26
C ALA A 32 14.90 -18.42 15.63
N THR A 33 14.47 -18.63 14.40
CA THR A 33 14.69 -19.87 13.62
C THR A 33 15.83 -19.69 12.63
N PRO A 34 16.59 -20.74 12.29
CA PRO A 34 17.72 -20.69 11.36
C PRO A 34 17.26 -20.66 9.88
N VAL A 35 16.37 -19.74 9.52
CA VAL A 35 15.88 -19.52 8.14
C VAL A 35 16.56 -18.33 7.49
N LYS A 36 16.64 -18.33 6.15
CA LYS A 36 17.19 -17.21 5.39
C LYS A 36 16.25 -16.01 5.46
N ARG A 37 16.82 -14.79 5.40
CA ARG A 37 16.06 -13.53 5.41
C ARG A 37 15.00 -13.46 4.31
N SER A 38 15.36 -13.92 3.10
CA SER A 38 14.44 -13.98 1.98
C SER A 38 13.24 -14.91 2.23
N GLU A 39 13.46 -16.05 2.87
CA GLU A 39 12.40 -17.00 3.22
C GLU A 39 11.40 -16.39 4.21
N ILE A 40 11.89 -15.62 5.17
CA ILE A 40 11.06 -14.88 6.12
C ILE A 40 10.21 -13.84 5.37
N VAL A 41 10.83 -12.99 4.54
CA VAL A 41 10.12 -11.94 3.78
C VAL A 41 9.08 -12.56 2.85
N TYR A 42 9.43 -13.60 2.11
CA TYR A 42 8.47 -14.29 1.22
C TYR A 42 7.36 -14.98 2.01
N GLY A 43 7.66 -15.60 3.14
CA GLY A 43 6.66 -16.21 4.03
C GLY A 43 5.65 -15.18 4.53
N TYR A 44 6.12 -14.00 4.96
CA TYR A 44 5.24 -12.90 5.37
C TYR A 44 4.45 -12.32 4.19
N MET A 45 5.08 -12.15 3.04
CA MET A 45 4.38 -11.66 1.84
C MET A 45 3.29 -12.64 1.39
N LEU A 46 3.48 -13.94 1.52
CA LEU A 46 2.46 -14.92 1.19
C LEU A 46 1.37 -15.01 2.26
N GLY A 47 1.74 -15.11 3.53
CA GLY A 47 0.79 -15.23 4.63
C GLY A 47 -0.08 -13.98 4.80
N TYR A 48 0.55 -12.83 5.03
CA TYR A 48 -0.16 -11.56 5.15
C TYR A 48 -0.65 -11.02 3.82
N GLY A 49 -0.07 -11.44 2.70
CA GLY A 49 -0.53 -11.12 1.35
C GLY A 49 -1.93 -11.66 1.07
N LEU A 50 -2.23 -12.87 1.55
CA LEU A 50 -3.59 -13.43 1.45
C LEU A 50 -4.59 -12.59 2.27
N MET A 51 -4.20 -12.17 3.47
CA MET A 51 -5.01 -11.23 4.27
C MET A 51 -5.16 -9.87 3.59
N ALA A 52 -4.08 -9.33 3.03
CA ALA A 52 -4.10 -8.07 2.30
C ALA A 52 -5.02 -8.13 1.08
N LEU A 53 -5.00 -9.25 0.35
CA LEU A 53 -5.90 -9.50 -0.77
C LEU A 53 -7.38 -9.49 -0.33
N ALA A 54 -7.70 -10.25 0.71
CA ALA A 54 -9.06 -10.30 1.24
C ALA A 54 -9.52 -8.92 1.76
N GLN A 55 -8.65 -8.23 2.49
CA GLN A 55 -8.92 -6.92 3.08
C GLN A 55 -9.07 -5.83 2.01
N ALA A 56 -8.17 -5.77 1.03
CA ALA A 56 -8.25 -4.80 -0.07
C ALA A 56 -9.53 -5.00 -0.89
N SER A 57 -9.88 -6.24 -1.19
CA SER A 57 -11.11 -6.57 -1.91
C SER A 57 -12.35 -6.18 -1.10
N LEU A 58 -12.36 -6.48 0.21
CA LEU A 58 -13.47 -6.14 1.11
C LEU A 58 -13.65 -4.62 1.21
N ILE A 59 -12.58 -3.87 1.48
CA ILE A 59 -12.64 -2.41 1.60
C ILE A 59 -13.12 -1.78 0.29
N THR A 60 -12.63 -2.27 -0.84
CA THR A 60 -13.03 -1.78 -2.16
C THR A 60 -14.52 -2.01 -2.39
N VAL A 61 -15.02 -3.24 -2.21
CA VAL A 61 -16.43 -3.57 -2.43
C VAL A 61 -17.34 -2.84 -1.46
N VAL A 62 -16.97 -2.78 -0.18
CA VAL A 62 -17.76 -2.07 0.84
C VAL A 62 -17.74 -0.57 0.57
N GLY A 63 -16.57 0.01 0.24
CA GLY A 63 -16.43 1.42 -0.07
C GLY A 63 -17.29 1.84 -1.26
N ILE A 64 -17.28 1.06 -2.34
CA ILE A 64 -18.10 1.31 -3.53
C ILE A 64 -19.60 1.27 -3.18
N LYS A 65 -20.05 0.24 -2.43
CA LYS A 65 -21.45 0.11 -2.05
C LYS A 65 -21.90 1.15 -1.02
N LEU A 66 -21.07 1.44 -0.02
CA LEU A 66 -21.39 2.38 1.06
C LEU A 66 -21.49 3.83 0.56
N LEU A 67 -20.62 4.18 -0.39
CA LEU A 67 -20.54 5.53 -0.95
C LEU A 67 -21.37 5.68 -2.22
N ASP A 68 -22.11 4.64 -2.60
CA ASP A 68 -22.97 4.59 -3.80
C ASP A 68 -22.27 5.10 -5.06
N ILE A 69 -21.05 4.57 -5.29
CA ILE A 69 -20.19 5.00 -6.38
C ILE A 69 -20.60 4.28 -7.66
N GLU A 70 -21.03 5.04 -8.66
CA GLU A 70 -21.18 4.53 -10.00
C GLU A 70 -19.80 4.30 -10.63
N ILE A 71 -19.50 3.04 -10.95
CA ILE A 71 -18.27 2.65 -11.63
C ILE A 71 -18.54 2.61 -13.12
N ILE A 72 -17.86 3.48 -13.89
CA ILE A 72 -17.94 3.47 -15.35
C ILE A 72 -17.13 2.28 -15.91
N GLY A 73 -15.99 1.97 -15.29
CA GLY A 73 -15.12 0.88 -15.70
C GLY A 73 -15.46 -0.47 -15.06
N SER A 74 -14.47 -1.36 -15.01
CA SER A 74 -14.63 -2.69 -14.44
C SER A 74 -14.29 -2.73 -12.95
N ILE A 75 -15.21 -3.24 -12.11
CA ILE A 75 -14.95 -3.48 -10.69
C ILE A 75 -13.76 -4.43 -10.47
N PHE A 76 -13.56 -5.37 -11.38
CA PHE A 76 -12.42 -6.28 -11.32
C PHE A 76 -11.09 -5.54 -11.48
N SER A 77 -11.03 -4.57 -12.38
CA SER A 77 -9.85 -3.70 -12.54
C SER A 77 -9.58 -2.87 -11.30
N VAL A 78 -10.63 -2.35 -10.65
CA VAL A 78 -10.50 -1.60 -9.37
C VAL A 78 -9.91 -2.50 -8.29
N ILE A 79 -10.40 -3.73 -8.15
CA ILE A 79 -9.89 -4.70 -7.17
C ILE A 79 -8.42 -5.03 -7.44
N ILE A 80 -8.01 -5.23 -8.69
CA ILE A 80 -6.61 -5.50 -9.04
C ILE A 80 -5.69 -4.37 -8.57
N ILE A 81 -6.05 -3.12 -8.85
CA ILE A 81 -5.24 -1.96 -8.40
C ILE A 81 -5.21 -1.87 -6.87
N ALA A 82 -6.37 -2.05 -6.22
CA ALA A 82 -6.46 -2.02 -4.76
C ALA A 82 -5.61 -3.13 -4.11
N VAL A 83 -5.62 -4.34 -4.65
CA VAL A 83 -4.81 -5.47 -4.18
C VAL A 83 -3.32 -5.20 -4.40
N LEU A 84 -2.93 -4.68 -5.57
CA LEU A 84 -1.55 -4.32 -5.85
C LEU A 84 -1.03 -3.25 -4.87
N LEU A 85 -1.83 -2.22 -4.62
CA LEU A 85 -1.53 -1.21 -3.60
C LEU A 85 -1.44 -1.83 -2.20
N GLY A 86 -2.31 -2.78 -1.88
CA GLY A 86 -2.27 -3.55 -0.64
C GLY A 86 -0.94 -4.29 -0.45
N PHE A 87 -0.41 -4.93 -1.50
CA PHE A 87 0.90 -5.57 -1.44
C PHE A 87 2.04 -4.56 -1.24
N VAL A 88 1.96 -3.39 -1.85
CA VAL A 88 2.92 -2.30 -1.61
C VAL A 88 2.85 -1.84 -0.15
N ALA A 89 1.66 -1.64 0.39
CA ALA A 89 1.43 -1.26 1.79
C ALA A 89 1.95 -2.32 2.76
N LEU A 90 1.73 -3.61 2.46
CA LEU A 90 2.27 -4.74 3.20
C LEU A 90 3.80 -4.70 3.25
N ALA A 91 4.45 -4.49 2.11
CA ALA A 91 5.90 -4.40 2.02
C ALA A 91 6.46 -3.19 2.80
N PHE A 92 5.76 -2.06 2.80
CA PHE A 92 6.08 -0.91 3.65
C PHE A 92 5.95 -1.23 5.14
N GLY A 93 4.86 -1.90 5.54
CA GLY A 93 4.63 -2.31 6.93
C GLY A 93 5.75 -3.23 7.44
N ILE A 94 6.13 -4.22 6.65
CA ILE A 94 7.23 -5.13 6.95
C ILE A 94 8.55 -4.35 7.10
N LEU A 95 8.85 -3.45 6.17
CA LEU A 95 10.08 -2.66 6.18
C LEU A 95 10.18 -1.80 7.45
N LEU A 96 9.14 -1.05 7.78
CA LEU A 96 9.17 -0.17 8.94
C LEU A 96 9.17 -0.94 10.26
N SER A 97 8.54 -2.10 10.32
CA SER A 97 8.62 -2.97 11.50
C SER A 97 10.05 -3.42 11.81
N THR A 98 10.94 -3.46 10.81
CA THR A 98 12.35 -3.82 11.03
C THR A 98 13.13 -2.70 11.73
N PHE A 99 12.70 -1.46 11.61
CA PHE A 99 13.32 -0.29 12.24
C PHE A 99 12.68 0.05 13.60
N ALA A 100 11.44 -0.38 13.83
CA ALA A 100 10.77 -0.16 15.09
C ALA A 100 11.31 -1.10 16.19
N SER A 101 11.58 -0.58 17.37
CA SER A 101 12.00 -1.35 18.55
C SER A 101 10.87 -1.58 19.55
N SER A 102 9.74 -0.90 19.38
CA SER A 102 8.56 -1.02 20.24
C SER A 102 7.27 -0.73 19.45
N GLU A 103 6.14 -1.21 19.97
CA GLU A 103 4.82 -0.91 19.38
C GLU A 103 4.54 0.60 19.35
N PHE A 104 4.99 1.33 20.35
CA PHE A 104 4.85 2.77 20.43
C PHE A 104 5.60 3.47 19.29
N GLN A 105 6.83 3.05 18.99
CA GLN A 105 7.61 3.59 17.88
C GLN A 105 6.96 3.27 16.52
N MET A 106 6.40 2.06 16.36
CA MET A 106 5.66 1.71 15.15
C MET A 106 4.44 2.61 14.96
N MET A 107 3.70 2.92 16.04
CA MET A 107 2.57 3.85 15.99
C MET A 107 2.99 5.26 15.56
N GLN A 108 4.20 5.71 15.91
CA GLN A 108 4.73 7.00 15.44
C GLN A 108 5.10 6.99 13.95
N PHE A 109 5.49 5.84 13.40
CA PHE A 109 5.75 5.71 11.96
C PHE A 109 4.49 5.76 11.12
N ILE A 110 3.34 5.35 11.67
CA ILE A 110 2.07 5.35 10.95
C ILE A 110 1.74 6.75 10.39
N PRO A 111 1.60 7.82 11.21
CA PRO A 111 1.33 9.15 10.67
C PRO A 111 2.45 9.66 9.75
N LEU A 112 3.71 9.32 10.02
CA LEU A 112 4.85 9.74 9.21
C LEU A 112 4.77 9.22 7.77
N VAL A 113 4.26 8.00 7.57
CA VAL A 113 4.09 7.39 6.24
C VAL A 113 2.74 7.72 5.63
N VAL A 114 1.66 7.65 6.43
CA VAL A 114 0.29 7.74 5.95
C VAL A 114 -0.13 9.17 5.63
N VAL A 115 0.29 10.15 6.46
CA VAL A 115 -0.08 11.55 6.24
C VAL A 115 0.45 12.10 4.91
N PRO A 116 1.74 11.94 4.56
CA PRO A 116 2.21 12.34 3.23
C PRO A 116 1.47 11.62 2.10
N GLN A 117 1.17 10.33 2.26
CA GLN A 117 0.43 9.56 1.26
C GLN A 117 -0.91 10.21 0.93
N ILE A 118 -1.70 10.60 1.95
CA ILE A 118 -3.02 11.20 1.71
C ILE A 118 -2.90 12.61 1.11
N PHE A 119 -1.96 13.43 1.61
CA PHE A 119 -1.80 14.81 1.12
C PHE A 119 -1.37 14.88 -0.33
N PHE A 120 -0.48 13.99 -0.75
CA PHE A 120 0.10 13.99 -2.10
C PHE A 120 -0.52 12.95 -3.03
N SER A 121 -1.61 12.27 -2.64
CA SER A 121 -2.28 11.25 -3.45
C SER A 121 -3.13 11.79 -4.61
N GLY A 122 -3.19 13.12 -4.77
CA GLY A 122 -4.05 13.76 -5.77
C GLY A 122 -5.44 14.13 -5.23
N ILE A 123 -5.69 14.04 -3.93
CA ILE A 123 -6.89 14.63 -3.30
C ILE A 123 -6.91 16.15 -3.54
N ILE A 124 -5.76 16.79 -3.40
CA ILE A 124 -5.50 18.14 -3.88
C ILE A 124 -4.81 17.98 -5.23
N PRO A 125 -5.29 18.62 -6.31
CA PRO A 125 -4.66 18.51 -7.62
C PRO A 125 -3.17 18.86 -7.54
N LEU A 126 -2.31 17.91 -7.90
CA LEU A 126 -0.86 18.08 -7.80
C LEU A 126 -0.37 19.26 -8.63
N ASP A 127 -1.02 19.54 -9.76
CA ASP A 127 -0.69 20.67 -10.64
C ASP A 127 -0.91 22.04 -9.99
N SER A 128 -1.73 22.11 -8.94
CA SER A 128 -1.96 23.33 -8.15
C SER A 128 -0.96 23.52 -7.00
N MET A 129 -0.13 22.52 -6.75
CA MET A 129 0.86 22.54 -5.67
C MET A 129 2.19 23.13 -6.16
N ALA A 130 3.01 23.59 -5.21
CA ALA A 130 4.37 24.02 -5.49
C ALA A 130 5.23 22.86 -6.06
N ASP A 131 6.22 23.18 -6.89
CA ASP A 131 7.05 22.20 -7.59
C ASP A 131 7.70 21.13 -6.67
N TRP A 132 8.09 21.52 -5.48
CA TRP A 132 8.65 20.60 -4.50
C TRP A 132 7.62 19.56 -4.03
N ALA A 133 6.37 19.97 -3.85
CA ALA A 133 5.27 19.11 -3.42
C ALA A 133 4.89 18.11 -4.53
N GLN A 134 4.88 18.56 -5.79
CA GLN A 134 4.66 17.69 -6.94
C GLN A 134 5.75 16.61 -7.03
N ARG A 135 7.01 16.95 -6.75
CA ARG A 135 8.11 15.97 -6.73
C ARG A 135 7.93 14.92 -5.64
N ILE A 136 7.48 15.32 -4.45
CA ILE A 136 7.16 14.38 -3.37
C ILE A 136 6.02 13.46 -3.77
N GLY A 137 4.94 13.99 -4.36
CA GLY A 137 3.82 13.17 -4.84
C GLY A 137 4.26 12.06 -5.81
N LYS A 138 5.22 12.36 -6.69
CA LYS A 138 5.75 11.40 -7.68
C LYS A 138 6.55 10.23 -7.08
N ILE A 139 6.96 10.31 -5.83
CA ILE A 139 7.67 9.23 -5.13
C ILE A 139 6.77 8.46 -4.14
N LEU A 140 5.47 8.69 -4.18
CA LEU A 140 4.51 8.03 -3.30
C LEU A 140 3.62 7.06 -4.08
N PRO A 141 3.49 5.79 -3.64
CA PRO A 141 2.72 4.79 -4.37
C PRO A 141 1.23 5.09 -4.42
N LEU A 142 0.66 5.75 -3.39
CA LEU A 142 -0.76 6.08 -3.37
C LEU A 142 -1.16 7.08 -4.47
N THR A 143 -0.24 7.93 -4.92
CA THR A 143 -0.47 8.84 -6.05
C THR A 143 -0.84 8.05 -7.31
N TYR A 144 -0.03 7.08 -7.68
CA TYR A 144 -0.26 6.25 -8.86
C TYR A 144 -1.49 5.35 -8.71
N ALA A 145 -1.69 4.75 -7.53
CA ALA A 145 -2.90 3.98 -7.27
C ALA A 145 -4.16 4.86 -7.33
N GLY A 146 -4.10 6.09 -6.80
CA GLY A 146 -5.20 7.05 -6.84
C GLY A 146 -5.52 7.51 -8.27
N GLU A 147 -4.51 7.78 -9.10
CA GLU A 147 -4.67 8.09 -10.52
C GLU A 147 -5.31 6.92 -11.27
N ALA A 148 -4.81 5.70 -11.11
CA ALA A 148 -5.35 4.50 -11.73
C ALA A 148 -6.80 4.22 -11.30
N LEU A 149 -7.10 4.27 -9.99
CA LEU A 149 -8.45 4.07 -9.46
C LEU A 149 -9.42 5.14 -9.99
N SER A 150 -8.99 6.41 -10.05
CA SER A 150 -9.81 7.48 -10.56
C SER A 150 -10.08 7.33 -12.06
N ALA A 151 -9.08 6.95 -12.85
CA ALA A 151 -9.24 6.70 -14.27
C ALA A 151 -10.20 5.52 -14.54
N ILE A 152 -10.09 4.42 -13.81
CA ILE A 152 -10.98 3.27 -13.97
C ILE A 152 -12.40 3.61 -13.52
N ILE A 153 -12.58 4.19 -12.35
CA ILE A 153 -13.91 4.43 -11.75
C ILE A 153 -14.63 5.56 -12.50
N MET A 154 -13.94 6.68 -12.78
CA MET A 154 -14.58 7.90 -13.29
C MET A 154 -14.53 8.04 -14.82
N GLN A 155 -13.56 7.43 -15.48
CA GLN A 155 -13.35 7.57 -16.93
C GLN A 155 -13.56 6.24 -17.68
N GLY A 156 -13.79 5.13 -16.98
CA GLY A 156 -13.96 3.81 -17.59
C GLY A 156 -12.70 3.23 -18.21
N ALA A 157 -11.51 3.70 -17.78
CA ALA A 157 -10.25 3.22 -18.29
C ALA A 157 -10.07 1.71 -18.03
N GLY A 158 -9.44 1.01 -18.99
CA GLY A 158 -9.04 -0.39 -18.81
C GLY A 158 -7.69 -0.54 -18.11
N LEU A 159 -7.32 -1.77 -17.75
CA LEU A 159 -6.02 -2.05 -17.14
C LEU A 159 -4.84 -1.66 -18.04
N ILE A 160 -5.02 -1.71 -19.35
CA ILE A 160 -3.98 -1.33 -20.33
C ILE A 160 -3.75 0.17 -20.26
N ASP A 161 -4.80 0.96 -20.13
CA ASP A 161 -4.73 2.43 -20.11
C ASP A 161 -4.00 2.94 -18.86
N VAL A 162 -4.14 2.24 -17.73
CA VAL A 162 -3.43 2.53 -16.47
C VAL A 162 -2.14 1.71 -16.31
N GLY A 163 -1.65 1.13 -17.38
CA GLY A 163 -0.46 0.27 -17.39
C GLY A 163 0.80 0.94 -16.83
N LYS A 164 0.95 2.26 -17.03
CA LYS A 164 2.04 3.05 -16.44
C LYS A 164 1.98 3.03 -14.91
N ASP A 165 0.81 3.22 -14.34
CA ASP A 165 0.63 3.27 -12.89
C ASP A 165 0.85 1.90 -12.27
N ILE A 166 0.36 0.85 -12.94
CA ILE A 166 0.61 -0.55 -12.55
C ILE A 166 2.11 -0.84 -12.55
N LEU A 167 2.83 -0.43 -13.59
CA LEU A 167 4.27 -0.63 -13.69
C LEU A 167 5.01 0.06 -12.56
N VAL A 168 4.65 1.30 -12.23
CA VAL A 168 5.26 2.05 -11.13
C VAL A 168 4.98 1.37 -9.79
N LEU A 169 3.75 0.93 -9.53
CA LEU A 169 3.41 0.18 -8.32
C LEU A 169 4.18 -1.14 -8.21
N MET A 170 4.38 -1.86 -9.32
CA MET A 170 5.21 -3.05 -9.36
C MET A 170 6.67 -2.75 -9.04
N ILE A 171 7.22 -1.65 -9.56
CA ILE A 171 8.58 -1.19 -9.23
C ILE A 171 8.68 -0.89 -7.73
N PHE A 172 7.72 -0.18 -7.14
CA PHE A 172 7.67 0.06 -5.69
C PHE A 172 7.69 -1.26 -4.92
N LEU A 173 6.87 -2.22 -5.32
CA LEU A 173 6.81 -3.53 -4.66
C LEU A 173 8.15 -4.23 -4.70
N VAL A 174 8.78 -4.31 -5.87
CA VAL A 174 10.08 -4.98 -6.05
C VAL A 174 11.18 -4.28 -5.24
N VAL A 175 11.25 -2.95 -5.29
CA VAL A 175 12.24 -2.17 -4.51
C VAL A 175 12.03 -2.38 -3.02
N LEU A 176 10.81 -2.33 -2.53
CA LEU A 176 10.50 -2.57 -1.12
C LEU A 176 10.83 -4.01 -0.69
N LEU A 177 10.60 -5.01 -1.54
CA LEU A 177 10.98 -6.39 -1.27
C LEU A 177 12.51 -6.53 -1.13
N ILE A 178 13.27 -5.91 -2.02
CA ILE A 178 14.75 -5.90 -1.94
C ILE A 178 15.19 -5.21 -0.65
N LEU A 179 14.62 -4.06 -0.32
CA LEU A 179 14.94 -3.33 0.91
C LEU A 179 14.58 -4.15 2.17
N ASN A 180 13.49 -4.89 2.15
CA ASN A 180 13.09 -5.79 3.25
C ASN A 180 14.12 -6.90 3.45
N ILE A 181 14.58 -7.55 2.36
CA ILE A 181 15.57 -8.61 2.43
C ILE A 181 16.92 -8.09 2.97
N LEU A 182 17.30 -6.87 2.54
CA LEU A 182 18.55 -6.24 2.99
C LEU A 182 18.44 -5.67 4.41
N GLY A 183 17.28 -5.12 4.76
CA GLY A 183 17.05 -4.44 6.05
C GLY A 183 16.77 -5.37 7.22
N LEU A 184 16.35 -6.61 6.98
CA LEU A 184 16.03 -7.55 8.04
C LEU A 184 17.31 -7.93 8.80
N LYS A 185 17.55 -7.30 9.95
CA LYS A 185 18.65 -7.66 10.86
C LYS A 185 18.20 -8.88 11.69
N ARG A 186 19.10 -9.87 11.78
CA ARG A 186 18.93 -11.01 12.70
C ARG A 186 19.11 -10.55 14.14
#